data_5efff08b5036d6cabbe6b794f3f00d7d
#
_entry.id   5efff08b5036d6cabbe6b794f3f00d7d
#
_cell.length_a   1.000
_cell.length_b   1.000
_cell.length_c   1.000
_cell.angle_alpha   90.00
_cell.angle_beta   90.00
_cell.angle_gamma   90.00
#
_symmetry.space_group_name_H-M   'P 1'
#
loop_
_entity.id
_entity.type
_entity.pdbx_description
1 polymer ?
#
loop_
_entity_poly.entity_id
_entity_poly.type
_entity_poly.pdbx_seq_one_letter_code
_entity_poly.pdbx_strand_id
1 'polypeptide(L)'
;MARPEKGQPADEFIEKLVAVNRTAKVVKGGRQFGFTALTVVGDTAGRVGYGFGKAREVPVAISKAMTQARKNLINVALRNDSLHYAVTGTHGATRVYMQPASDGTGVIAGGGMRAVLECAGVRNVLAKSYGSRNPINVVRATIKALASVRSPDEIAAKRGKSVEELTA
;
A
#
# COMPACT_ATOMS: atom_id res chain seq x y z
N MET A 1 8.68 25.91 29.03
CA MET A 1 7.57 25.59 28.08
C MET A 1 7.63 24.12 27.78
N ALA A 2 6.76 23.32 28.40
CA ALA A 2 6.69 21.88 28.25
C ALA A 2 5.99 21.53 26.93
N ARG A 3 6.59 20.65 26.14
CA ARG A 3 5.93 20.02 24.97
C ARG A 3 4.84 19.06 25.49
N PRO A 4 3.63 19.11 24.96
CA PRO A 4 2.64 18.09 25.31
C PRO A 4 3.04 16.76 24.68
N GLU A 5 3.33 15.78 25.52
CA GLU A 5 3.38 14.37 25.12
C GLU A 5 1.97 13.95 24.71
N LYS A 6 1.72 13.86 23.43
CA LYS A 6 0.57 13.12 22.91
C LYS A 6 0.90 11.63 23.00
N GLY A 7 0.48 11.00 24.08
CA GLY A 7 0.29 9.56 24.16
C GLY A 7 -0.80 9.17 23.15
N GLN A 8 -0.42 8.93 21.91
CA GLN A 8 -1.27 8.22 20.97
C GLN A 8 -1.25 6.75 21.41
N PRO A 9 -2.41 6.08 21.46
CA PRO A 9 -2.44 4.63 21.63
C PRO A 9 -1.54 4.04 20.54
N ALA A 10 -0.76 3.02 20.89
CA ALA A 10 0.10 2.33 19.95
C ALA A 10 -0.79 1.82 18.81
N ASP A 11 -0.79 2.51 17.69
CA ASP A 11 -1.49 2.09 16.49
C ASP A 11 -0.97 0.68 16.17
N GLU A 12 -1.80 -0.34 16.32
CA GLU A 12 -1.46 -1.70 15.92
C GLU A 12 -1.37 -1.75 14.41
N PHE A 13 -0.16 -1.54 13.90
CA PHE A 13 0.11 -1.67 12.49
C PHE A 13 0.23 -3.14 12.10
N ILE A 14 -0.53 -3.55 11.11
CA ILE A 14 -0.33 -4.84 10.45
C ILE A 14 0.84 -4.69 9.47
N GLU A 15 1.81 -5.59 9.60
CA GLU A 15 3.01 -5.61 8.77
C GLU A 15 3.02 -6.87 7.90
N LYS A 16 3.20 -6.69 6.58
CA LYS A 16 3.28 -7.80 5.63
C LYS A 16 4.55 -7.75 4.81
N LEU A 17 5.28 -8.86 4.82
CA LEU A 17 6.43 -9.07 3.94
C LEU A 17 5.94 -9.53 2.57
N VAL A 18 6.21 -8.73 1.53
CA VAL A 18 5.79 -9.04 0.16
C VAL A 18 6.83 -9.88 -0.58
N ALA A 19 8.10 -9.48 -0.49
CA ALA A 19 9.19 -10.17 -1.17
C ALA A 19 10.52 -9.94 -0.48
N VAL A 20 11.37 -10.98 -0.50
CA VAL A 20 12.79 -10.91 -0.15
C VAL A 20 13.59 -11.45 -1.31
N ASN A 21 14.57 -10.69 -1.77
CA ASN A 21 15.46 -11.10 -2.85
C ASN A 21 16.92 -11.06 -2.39
N ARG A 22 17.68 -12.07 -2.79
CA ARG A 22 19.14 -12.07 -2.65
C ARG A 22 19.76 -11.31 -3.81
N THR A 23 20.64 -10.37 -3.53
CA THR A 23 21.38 -9.59 -4.53
C THR A 23 22.86 -9.87 -4.40
N ALA A 24 23.61 -9.75 -5.49
CA ALA A 24 25.05 -9.90 -5.50
C ALA A 24 25.71 -8.71 -6.20
N LYS A 25 26.81 -8.23 -5.63
CA LYS A 25 27.73 -7.27 -6.27
C LYS A 25 29.00 -8.02 -6.63
N VAL A 26 29.40 -7.98 -7.89
CA VAL A 26 30.65 -8.57 -8.36
C VAL A 26 31.80 -7.65 -8.00
N VAL A 27 32.83 -8.20 -7.37
CA VAL A 27 34.05 -7.52 -6.94
C VAL A 27 35.28 -8.32 -7.38
N LYS A 28 36.47 -7.74 -7.30
CA LYS A 28 37.74 -8.49 -7.48
C LYS A 28 37.78 -9.61 -6.44
N GLY A 29 37.87 -10.86 -6.87
CA GLY A 29 37.92 -12.03 -5.98
C GLY A 29 36.56 -12.69 -5.70
N GLY A 30 35.44 -12.25 -6.30
CA GLY A 30 34.17 -12.96 -6.17
C GLY A 30 32.92 -12.10 -6.12
N ARG A 31 31.91 -12.55 -5.37
CA ARG A 31 30.60 -11.89 -5.25
C ARG A 31 30.33 -11.54 -3.81
N GLN A 32 29.95 -10.29 -3.55
CA GLN A 32 29.42 -9.86 -2.26
C GLN A 32 27.91 -9.94 -2.30
N PHE A 33 27.31 -10.75 -1.42
CA PHE A 33 25.89 -10.94 -1.33
C PHE A 33 25.24 -9.93 -0.38
N GLY A 34 23.98 -9.62 -0.67
CA GLY A 34 23.10 -8.83 0.18
C GLY A 34 21.66 -9.24 -0.06
N PHE A 35 20.77 -8.70 0.76
CA PHE A 35 19.32 -8.97 0.66
C PHE A 35 18.55 -7.69 0.54
N THR A 36 17.45 -7.75 -0.19
CA THR A 36 16.48 -6.67 -0.28
C THR A 36 15.13 -7.20 0.18
N ALA A 37 14.43 -6.41 1.00
CA ALA A 37 13.10 -6.73 1.47
C ALA A 37 12.13 -5.65 1.02
N LEU A 38 10.94 -6.06 0.58
CA LEU A 38 9.79 -5.21 0.28
C LEU A 38 8.71 -5.52 1.31
N THR A 39 8.30 -4.52 2.09
CA THR A 39 7.27 -4.65 3.12
C THR A 39 6.16 -3.64 2.91
N VAL A 40 4.98 -3.98 3.39
CA VAL A 40 3.82 -3.11 3.46
C VAL A 40 3.36 -3.03 4.90
N VAL A 41 2.99 -1.86 5.35
CA VAL A 41 2.51 -1.58 6.71
C VAL A 41 1.23 -0.77 6.63
N GLY A 42 0.24 -1.07 7.45
CA GLY A 42 -1.01 -0.32 7.52
C GLY A 42 -1.76 -0.55 8.83
N ASP A 43 -2.72 0.30 9.10
CA ASP A 43 -3.54 0.29 10.33
C ASP A 43 -4.92 -0.34 10.13
N THR A 44 -5.21 -0.89 8.95
CA THR A 44 -6.54 -1.40 8.56
C THR A 44 -7.69 -0.38 8.64
N ALA A 45 -7.37 0.89 8.84
CA ALA A 45 -8.32 2.00 8.95
C ALA A 45 -8.12 3.04 7.84
N GLY A 46 -7.52 2.63 6.71
CA GLY A 46 -7.29 3.48 5.55
C GLY A 46 -5.86 4.04 5.45
N ARG A 47 -4.97 3.79 6.42
CA ARG A 47 -3.56 4.19 6.29
C ARG A 47 -2.73 3.01 5.84
N VAL A 48 -1.97 3.18 4.77
CA VAL A 48 -1.07 2.15 4.24
C VAL A 48 0.21 2.77 3.68
N GLY A 49 1.32 2.09 3.87
CA GLY A 49 2.61 2.50 3.34
C GLY A 49 3.44 1.31 2.90
N TYR A 50 4.43 1.55 2.07
CA TYR A 50 5.41 0.53 1.69
C TYR A 50 6.82 1.01 1.94
N GLY A 51 7.70 0.04 2.20
CA GLY A 51 9.12 0.28 2.38
C GLY A 51 9.98 -0.74 1.64
N PHE A 52 11.17 -0.29 1.28
CA PHE A 52 12.17 -1.11 0.62
C PHE A 52 13.48 -1.02 1.41
N GLY A 53 13.91 -2.14 1.98
CA GLY A 53 15.13 -2.23 2.78
C GLY A 53 16.21 -3.05 2.08
N LYS A 54 17.47 -2.66 2.27
CA LYS A 54 18.64 -3.41 1.81
C LYS A 54 19.66 -3.57 2.93
N ALA A 55 20.12 -4.80 3.14
CA ALA A 55 21.16 -5.11 4.13
C ALA A 55 21.95 -6.38 3.74
N ARG A 56 22.99 -6.70 4.52
CA ARG A 56 23.74 -7.95 4.36
C ARG A 56 22.98 -9.16 4.91
N GLU A 57 22.09 -8.94 5.87
CA GLU A 57 21.26 -9.95 6.55
C GLU A 57 19.78 -9.69 6.29
N VAL A 58 18.98 -10.77 6.21
CA VAL A 58 17.55 -10.69 5.94
C VAL A 58 16.79 -9.95 7.05
N PRO A 59 16.97 -10.25 8.36
CA PRO A 59 16.22 -9.56 9.42
C PRO A 59 16.47 -8.04 9.41
N VAL A 60 17.70 -7.63 9.19
CA VAL A 60 18.09 -6.20 9.13
C VAL A 60 17.47 -5.52 7.90
N ALA A 61 17.38 -6.21 6.75
CA ALA A 61 16.73 -5.69 5.55
C ALA A 61 15.21 -5.48 5.80
N ILE A 62 14.56 -6.43 6.45
CA ILE A 62 13.14 -6.37 6.80
C ILE A 62 12.88 -5.21 7.78
N SER A 63 13.63 -5.11 8.87
CA SER A 63 13.49 -4.02 9.85
C SER A 63 13.63 -2.63 9.20
N LYS A 64 14.63 -2.45 8.32
CA LYS A 64 14.79 -1.21 7.54
C LYS A 64 13.61 -0.92 6.64
N ALA A 65 13.08 -1.94 5.96
CA ALA A 65 11.91 -1.81 5.09
C ALA A 65 10.68 -1.40 5.90
N MET A 66 10.42 -2.02 7.05
CA MET A 66 9.30 -1.68 7.94
C MET A 66 9.40 -0.23 8.45
N THR A 67 10.58 0.18 8.91
CA THR A 67 10.81 1.56 9.35
C THR A 67 10.54 2.56 8.22
N GLN A 68 10.94 2.23 6.99
CA GLN A 68 10.67 3.08 5.83
C GLN A 68 9.17 3.09 5.48
N ALA A 69 8.48 1.95 5.56
CA ALA A 69 7.05 1.86 5.28
C ALA A 69 6.23 2.72 6.25
N ARG A 70 6.54 2.71 7.54
CA ARG A 70 5.91 3.55 8.56
C ARG A 70 6.10 5.06 8.32
N LYS A 71 7.21 5.46 7.69
CA LYS A 71 7.45 6.87 7.32
C LYS A 71 6.67 7.31 6.08
N ASN A 72 6.30 6.38 5.22
CA ASN A 72 5.65 6.62 3.92
C ASN A 72 4.16 6.23 3.93
N LEU A 73 3.46 6.41 5.05
CA LEU A 73 2.04 6.15 5.14
C LEU A 73 1.25 7.17 4.32
N ILE A 74 0.28 6.68 3.57
CA ILE A 74 -0.72 7.49 2.86
C ILE A 74 -2.11 7.19 3.41
N ASN A 75 -3.01 8.17 3.31
CA ASN A 75 -4.42 7.97 3.63
C ASN A 75 -5.18 7.58 2.36
N VAL A 76 -6.04 6.60 2.48
CA VAL A 76 -6.91 6.07 1.42
C VAL A 76 -8.35 6.30 1.83
N ALA A 77 -9.14 6.90 0.94
CA ALA A 77 -10.57 7.05 1.16
C ALA A 77 -11.26 5.69 0.92
N LEU A 78 -11.81 5.10 1.98
CA LEU A 78 -12.56 3.85 1.92
C LEU A 78 -14.05 4.10 2.09
N ARG A 79 -14.87 3.26 1.46
CA ARG A 79 -16.31 3.17 1.67
C ARG A 79 -16.61 1.88 2.43
N ASN A 80 -16.82 1.98 3.73
CA ASN A 80 -16.91 0.81 4.61
C ASN A 80 -15.66 -0.07 4.41
N ASP A 81 -15.83 -1.33 4.03
CA ASP A 81 -14.75 -2.30 3.80
C ASP A 81 -14.34 -2.41 2.31
N SER A 82 -14.67 -1.43 1.45
CA SER A 82 -14.41 -1.45 0.01
C SER A 82 -13.96 -0.09 -0.54
N LEU A 83 -13.77 -0.01 -1.85
CA LEU A 83 -13.44 1.22 -2.56
C LEU A 83 -14.72 1.98 -2.95
N HIS A 84 -14.63 3.31 -3.14
CA HIS A 84 -15.75 4.12 -3.62
C HIS A 84 -16.11 3.84 -5.07
N TYR A 85 -15.12 3.61 -5.93
CA TYR A 85 -15.27 3.39 -7.37
C TYR A 85 -14.08 2.60 -7.93
N ALA A 86 -14.22 2.15 -9.17
CA ALA A 86 -13.13 1.46 -9.85
C ALA A 86 -11.97 2.42 -10.17
N VAL A 87 -10.75 1.98 -9.90
CA VAL A 87 -9.53 2.79 -10.09
C VAL A 87 -8.45 2.00 -10.82
N THR A 88 -7.72 2.70 -11.66
CA THR A 88 -6.56 2.18 -12.39
C THR A 88 -5.32 2.96 -11.99
N GLY A 89 -4.24 2.26 -11.70
CA GLY A 89 -2.93 2.86 -11.42
C GLY A 89 -1.83 2.27 -12.27
N THR A 90 -0.81 3.06 -12.55
CA THR A 90 0.34 2.63 -13.35
C THR A 90 1.65 2.99 -12.68
N HIS A 91 2.61 2.07 -12.74
CA HIS A 91 3.99 2.33 -12.34
C HIS A 91 4.95 1.49 -13.20
N GLY A 92 5.83 2.17 -13.96
CA GLY A 92 6.65 1.49 -14.96
C GLY A 92 5.79 0.72 -15.96
N ALA A 93 6.12 -0.53 -16.23
CA ALA A 93 5.38 -1.41 -17.13
C ALA A 93 4.23 -2.18 -16.43
N THR A 94 3.90 -1.85 -15.19
CA THR A 94 2.79 -2.47 -14.45
C THR A 94 1.58 -1.54 -14.47
N ARG A 95 0.42 -2.09 -14.81
CA ARG A 95 -0.90 -1.46 -14.67
C ARG A 95 -1.73 -2.31 -13.71
N VAL A 96 -2.35 -1.69 -12.73
CA VAL A 96 -3.27 -2.33 -11.81
C VAL A 96 -4.67 -1.76 -12.01
N TYR A 97 -5.66 -2.63 -11.92
CA TYR A 97 -7.08 -2.29 -11.93
C TYR A 97 -7.72 -2.84 -10.66
N MET A 98 -8.50 -2.04 -9.99
CA MET A 98 -9.23 -2.39 -8.77
C MET A 98 -10.65 -1.86 -8.86
N GLN A 99 -11.62 -2.66 -8.47
CA GLN A 99 -13.02 -2.24 -8.40
C GLN A 99 -13.65 -2.68 -7.09
N PRO A 100 -14.61 -1.92 -6.56
CA PRO A 100 -15.37 -2.31 -5.39
C PRO A 100 -16.12 -3.61 -5.64
N ALA A 101 -16.38 -4.36 -4.58
CA ALA A 101 -17.14 -5.59 -4.61
C ALA A 101 -18.16 -5.59 -3.46
N SER A 102 -19.20 -6.42 -3.59
CA SER A 102 -20.20 -6.62 -2.56
C SER A 102 -19.63 -7.33 -1.34
N ASP A 103 -20.31 -7.15 -0.21
CA ASP A 103 -19.92 -7.81 1.04
C ASP A 103 -19.89 -9.33 0.89
N GLY A 104 -18.86 -9.94 1.49
CA GLY A 104 -18.61 -11.38 1.40
C GLY A 104 -17.77 -11.83 0.20
N THR A 105 -17.43 -10.94 -0.74
CA THR A 105 -16.56 -11.27 -1.88
C THR A 105 -15.12 -11.56 -1.44
N GLY A 106 -14.65 -10.85 -0.41
CA GLY A 106 -13.27 -10.94 0.04
C GLY A 106 -12.28 -10.21 -0.87
N VAL A 107 -10.98 -10.33 -0.58
CA VAL A 107 -9.91 -9.71 -1.35
C VAL A 107 -9.48 -10.64 -2.47
N ILE A 108 -9.95 -10.38 -3.70
CA ILE A 108 -9.54 -11.12 -4.89
C ILE A 108 -8.46 -10.31 -5.62
N ALA A 109 -7.20 -10.58 -5.30
CA ALA A 109 -6.05 -9.84 -5.79
C ALA A 109 -4.78 -10.70 -5.86
N GLY A 110 -3.83 -10.32 -6.71
CA GLY A 110 -2.48 -10.90 -6.72
C GLY A 110 -1.71 -10.57 -5.43
N GLY A 111 -0.72 -11.40 -5.06
CA GLY A 111 -0.06 -11.36 -3.75
C GLY A 111 0.43 -9.97 -3.31
N GLY A 112 1.12 -9.22 -4.17
CA GLY A 112 1.59 -7.86 -3.85
C GLY A 112 0.44 -6.87 -3.66
N MET A 113 -0.62 -6.95 -4.48
CA MET A 113 -1.82 -6.12 -4.33
C MET A 113 -2.60 -6.51 -3.08
N ARG A 114 -2.77 -7.81 -2.83
CA ARG A 114 -3.46 -8.32 -1.65
C ARG A 114 -2.83 -7.80 -0.36
N ALA A 115 -1.51 -7.86 -0.25
CA ALA A 115 -0.80 -7.34 0.92
C ALA A 115 -1.10 -5.87 1.20
N VAL A 116 -1.12 -5.03 0.14
CA VAL A 116 -1.46 -3.60 0.27
C VAL A 116 -2.91 -3.39 0.68
N LEU A 117 -3.86 -4.08 0.04
CA LEU A 117 -5.29 -3.93 0.28
C LEU A 117 -5.69 -4.38 1.68
N GLU A 118 -5.17 -5.51 2.16
CA GLU A 118 -5.42 -6.00 3.51
C GLU A 118 -4.81 -5.08 4.58
N CYS A 119 -3.59 -4.55 4.38
CA CYS A 119 -3.00 -3.56 5.29
C CYS A 119 -3.77 -2.23 5.29
N ALA A 120 -4.38 -1.84 4.17
CA ALA A 120 -5.24 -0.65 4.08
C ALA A 120 -6.61 -0.83 4.75
N GLY A 121 -7.03 -2.07 5.05
CA GLY A 121 -8.33 -2.39 5.63
C GLY A 121 -9.42 -2.68 4.60
N VAL A 122 -9.06 -2.86 3.32
CA VAL A 122 -10.02 -3.26 2.28
C VAL A 122 -10.31 -4.74 2.43
N ARG A 123 -11.59 -5.11 2.58
CA ARG A 123 -12.05 -6.50 2.74
C ARG A 123 -12.76 -7.04 1.52
N ASN A 124 -13.39 -6.17 0.71
CA ASN A 124 -14.17 -6.58 -0.45
C ASN A 124 -13.69 -5.82 -1.70
N VAL A 125 -12.98 -6.51 -2.59
CA VAL A 125 -12.39 -5.89 -3.79
C VAL A 125 -12.04 -6.93 -4.84
N LEU A 126 -12.27 -6.59 -6.11
CA LEU A 126 -11.77 -7.33 -7.26
C LEU A 126 -10.60 -6.54 -7.87
N ALA A 127 -9.43 -7.17 -7.95
CA ALA A 127 -8.23 -6.51 -8.42
C ALA A 127 -7.38 -7.39 -9.32
N LYS A 128 -6.82 -6.78 -10.37
CA LYS A 128 -5.96 -7.45 -11.35
C LYS A 128 -4.77 -6.59 -11.73
N SER A 129 -3.60 -7.20 -11.76
CA SER A 129 -2.39 -6.58 -12.32
C SER A 129 -2.14 -7.06 -13.74
N TYR A 130 -1.76 -6.13 -14.61
CA TYR A 130 -1.41 -6.35 -16.01
C TYR A 130 0.01 -5.88 -16.28
N GLY A 131 0.65 -6.45 -17.29
CA GLY A 131 2.02 -6.12 -17.69
C GLY A 131 3.05 -6.76 -16.76
N SER A 132 3.98 -5.99 -16.24
CA SER A 132 5.07 -6.53 -15.40
C SER A 132 4.54 -7.06 -14.06
N ARG A 133 5.02 -8.26 -13.69
CA ARG A 133 4.71 -8.93 -12.41
C ARG A 133 5.74 -8.62 -11.31
N ASN A 134 6.66 -7.68 -11.54
CA ASN A 134 7.64 -7.30 -10.53
C ASN A 134 6.93 -6.80 -9.26
N PRO A 135 7.14 -7.44 -8.09
CA PRO A 135 6.44 -7.10 -6.85
C PRO A 135 6.57 -5.62 -6.46
N ILE A 136 7.73 -5.02 -6.67
CA ILE A 136 7.98 -3.61 -6.36
C ILE A 136 7.08 -2.71 -7.21
N ASN A 137 6.99 -2.98 -8.51
CA ASN A 137 6.15 -2.19 -9.41
C ASN A 137 4.66 -2.37 -9.11
N VAL A 138 4.25 -3.61 -8.80
CA VAL A 138 2.86 -3.93 -8.43
C VAL A 138 2.45 -3.16 -7.17
N VAL A 139 3.24 -3.22 -6.10
CA VAL A 139 2.97 -2.50 -4.84
C VAL A 139 2.91 -1.00 -5.07
N ARG A 140 3.87 -0.43 -5.82
CA ARG A 140 3.89 1.02 -6.13
C ARG A 140 2.69 1.45 -6.96
N ALA A 141 2.31 0.67 -7.98
CA ALA A 141 1.15 0.95 -8.80
C ALA A 141 -0.14 0.90 -7.98
N THR A 142 -0.28 -0.08 -7.08
CA THR A 142 -1.44 -0.23 -6.19
C THR A 142 -1.55 0.95 -5.23
N ILE A 143 -0.48 1.33 -4.56
CA ILE A 143 -0.46 2.48 -3.64
C ILE A 143 -0.75 3.78 -4.38
N LYS A 144 -0.19 3.98 -5.58
CA LYS A 144 -0.49 5.14 -6.42
C LYS A 144 -1.97 5.19 -6.83
N ALA A 145 -2.56 4.05 -7.16
CA ALA A 145 -3.98 3.96 -7.48
C ALA A 145 -4.85 4.31 -6.25
N LEU A 146 -4.54 3.75 -5.08
CA LEU A 146 -5.26 4.04 -3.84
C LEU A 146 -5.14 5.51 -3.42
N ALA A 147 -3.98 6.13 -3.58
CA ALA A 147 -3.77 7.56 -3.32
C ALA A 147 -4.58 8.48 -4.24
N SER A 148 -5.03 8.00 -5.40
CA SER A 148 -5.87 8.75 -6.33
C SER A 148 -7.36 8.66 -6.00
N VAL A 149 -7.78 7.74 -5.15
CA VAL A 149 -9.18 7.60 -4.71
C VAL A 149 -9.56 8.81 -3.86
N ARG A 150 -10.70 9.41 -4.17
CA ARG A 150 -11.26 10.55 -3.46
C ARG A 150 -12.57 10.19 -2.79
N SER A 151 -12.80 10.75 -1.62
CA SER A 151 -14.10 10.64 -0.96
C SER A 151 -15.16 11.51 -1.66
N PRO A 152 -16.46 11.18 -1.54
CA PRO A 152 -17.54 12.03 -2.04
C PRO A 152 -17.47 13.45 -1.47
N ASP A 153 -17.09 13.59 -0.19
CA ASP A 153 -16.95 14.88 0.50
C ASP A 153 -15.87 15.77 -0.14
N GLU A 154 -14.71 15.18 -0.48
CA GLU A 154 -13.65 15.91 -1.18
C GLU A 154 -14.09 16.39 -2.57
N ILE A 155 -14.89 15.58 -3.27
CA ILE A 155 -15.41 15.91 -4.60
C ILE A 155 -16.48 17.01 -4.49
N ALA A 156 -17.37 16.89 -3.51
CA ALA A 156 -18.39 17.88 -3.20
C ALA A 156 -17.78 19.25 -2.89
N ALA A 157 -16.79 19.28 -1.99
CA ALA A 157 -16.07 20.50 -1.64
C ALA A 157 -15.40 21.16 -2.85
N LYS A 158 -14.79 20.37 -3.76
CA LYS A 158 -14.19 20.90 -5.00
C LYS A 158 -15.20 21.51 -5.96
N ARG A 159 -16.44 20.99 -5.98
CA ARG A 159 -17.53 21.44 -6.85
C ARG A 159 -18.39 22.54 -6.21
N GLY A 160 -18.18 22.84 -4.93
CA GLY A 160 -19.02 23.79 -4.17
C GLY A 160 -20.47 23.34 -4.01
N LYS A 161 -20.71 22.00 -3.96
CA LYS A 161 -22.02 21.37 -3.85
C LYS A 161 -22.09 20.49 -2.62
N SER A 162 -23.29 20.18 -2.14
CA SER A 162 -23.47 19.16 -1.11
C SER A 162 -23.31 17.75 -1.69
N VAL A 163 -23.02 16.76 -0.84
CA VAL A 163 -22.93 15.34 -1.27
C VAL A 163 -24.27 14.85 -1.80
N GLU A 164 -25.37 15.30 -1.20
CA GLU A 164 -26.74 14.94 -1.62
C GLU A 164 -27.04 15.41 -3.04
N GLU A 165 -26.62 16.63 -3.39
CA GLU A 165 -26.76 17.17 -4.75
C GLU A 165 -25.91 16.45 -5.80
N LEU A 166 -24.87 15.73 -5.38
CA LEU A 166 -24.02 14.95 -6.29
C LEU A 166 -24.53 13.54 -6.52
N THR A 167 -25.32 13.00 -5.61
CA THR A 167 -25.85 11.64 -5.65
C THR A 167 -27.29 11.55 -6.11
N ALA A 168 -27.98 12.69 -6.18
CA ALA A 168 -29.30 12.84 -6.78
C ALA A 168 -29.16 12.84 -8.31
#